data_07b520736b57b759393a75ff5a937184
#
_entry.id   07b520736b57b759393a75ff5a937184
#
_cell.length_a   1.000
_cell.length_b   1.000
_cell.length_c   1.000
_cell.angle_alpha   90.00
_cell.angle_beta   90.00
_cell.angle_gamma   90.00
#
_symmetry.space_group_name_H-M   'P 1'
#
loop_
_entity.id
_entity.type
_entity.pdbx_description
1 polymer ?
#
loop_
_entity_poly.entity_id
_entity_poly.type
_entity_poly.pdbx_seq_one_letter_code
_entity_poly.pdbx_strand_id
1 'polypeptide(L)'
;MRYEKITKGKFISRPNRFKAYVELNGEEELVHVKNTGRCAELLKAGATVYVQKSDKEERKTKWDLIAVEKEQRMINMDSQIPNRVVKEWLEKENLFENITCIRPEYTYGNSRFDLYVEAGERKIFIEVKGVTLEEDGVVRFPDAPSERAVKHVEELQKAVKDGYEAYVFFVIQMKDVRYFMPNRQTHPEFAEALAEAERNGVKILAYDCSVTEDSIELGKEVPVVLEYPQLYEMREPLVQWYRENKRDLPWRENPEAYRVWISEIMLQQTRVEAVKGYYDRFLKTLPDVRSLAEAEEDQLLKLWEGLGYYNRVRNMQKAARQIMVDYHGVFPSDYEEIRSLTGIGSYTAGAISSFAFGKPKPAVDGNVLRVLTRILADHSDIMKQSTKTKMEKALRKVIPADSPSDFNQGLIELGAIVCVPNGEPKCQECPVAHLCRAREEGRISEFPVKKKAKARRIEDKTILVFRDDEAVSYTHLRAHETSQD
;
A
#
# COMPACT_ATOMS: atom_id res chain seq x y z
N MET A 1 -5.68 -18.23 -25.72
CA MET A 1 -6.88 -19.09 -25.97
C MET A 1 -7.74 -18.47 -27.05
N ARG A 2 -8.26 -19.27 -28.04
CA ARG A 2 -9.11 -18.80 -29.12
C ARG A 2 -10.44 -19.54 -29.16
N TYR A 3 -11.48 -18.81 -29.53
CA TYR A 3 -12.83 -19.35 -29.85
C TYR A 3 -13.02 -19.48 -31.36
N GLU A 4 -13.82 -20.42 -31.78
CA GLU A 4 -14.16 -20.62 -33.17
C GLU A 4 -15.63 -20.30 -33.44
N LYS A 5 -16.01 -20.01 -34.69
CA LYS A 5 -17.41 -19.80 -35.11
C LYS A 5 -18.15 -18.71 -34.34
N ILE A 6 -17.48 -17.54 -34.17
CA ILE A 6 -18.03 -16.38 -33.47
C ILE A 6 -18.99 -15.61 -34.40
N THR A 7 -20.08 -15.15 -33.83
CA THR A 7 -21.05 -14.25 -34.47
C THR A 7 -21.34 -13.07 -33.57
N LYS A 8 -21.36 -11.87 -34.14
CA LYS A 8 -21.74 -10.61 -33.49
C LYS A 8 -23.26 -10.48 -33.44
N GLY A 9 -23.79 -10.02 -32.29
CA GLY A 9 -25.21 -9.78 -32.11
C GLY A 9 -25.52 -8.63 -31.17
N LYS A 10 -26.82 -8.42 -30.89
CA LYS A 10 -27.32 -7.44 -29.97
C LYS A 10 -28.04 -8.11 -28.81
N PHE A 11 -27.63 -7.79 -27.57
CA PHE A 11 -28.29 -8.31 -26.39
C PHE A 11 -29.70 -7.73 -26.27
N ILE A 12 -30.69 -8.59 -26.02
CA ILE A 12 -32.07 -8.20 -25.83
C ILE A 12 -32.43 -8.25 -24.33
N SER A 13 -32.35 -9.45 -23.72
CA SER A 13 -32.75 -9.65 -22.34
C SER A 13 -32.12 -10.89 -21.71
N ARG A 14 -32.09 -10.95 -20.37
CA ARG A 14 -31.59 -12.09 -19.60
C ARG A 14 -32.67 -12.59 -18.62
N PRO A 15 -33.51 -13.58 -19.04
CA PRO A 15 -34.60 -14.07 -18.19
C PRO A 15 -34.13 -14.81 -16.94
N ASN A 16 -32.94 -15.38 -16.96
CA ASN A 16 -32.30 -16.00 -15.79
C ASN A 16 -30.77 -16.03 -15.95
N ARG A 17 -30.04 -16.46 -14.93
CA ARG A 17 -28.57 -16.45 -14.90
C ARG A 17 -27.87 -17.34 -15.94
N PHE A 18 -28.60 -18.25 -16.60
CA PHE A 18 -28.01 -19.20 -17.57
C PHE A 18 -28.44 -18.93 -19.02
N LYS A 19 -29.42 -18.06 -19.28
CA LYS A 19 -29.98 -17.83 -20.58
C LYS A 19 -30.13 -16.36 -20.90
N ALA A 20 -29.89 -16.00 -22.15
CA ALA A 20 -30.14 -14.65 -22.65
C ALA A 20 -30.79 -14.75 -24.05
N TYR A 21 -31.54 -13.71 -24.42
CA TYR A 21 -32.00 -13.49 -25.76
C TYR A 21 -31.09 -12.49 -26.46
N VAL A 22 -30.66 -12.86 -27.69
CA VAL A 22 -29.74 -12.07 -28.51
C VAL A 22 -30.27 -12.01 -29.92
N GLU A 23 -30.29 -10.86 -30.55
CA GLU A 23 -30.56 -10.70 -31.97
C GLU A 23 -29.31 -11.08 -32.79
N LEU A 24 -29.42 -12.10 -33.62
CA LEU A 24 -28.37 -12.56 -34.53
C LEU A 24 -28.94 -12.52 -35.96
N ASN A 25 -28.32 -11.72 -36.85
CA ASN A 25 -28.74 -11.57 -38.24
C ASN A 25 -30.23 -11.21 -38.44
N GLY A 26 -30.82 -10.45 -37.49
CA GLY A 26 -32.21 -10.02 -37.53
C GLY A 26 -33.21 -11.01 -36.91
N GLU A 27 -32.76 -12.14 -36.38
CA GLU A 27 -33.56 -13.12 -35.65
C GLU A 27 -33.24 -13.17 -34.19
N GLU A 28 -34.25 -13.37 -33.33
CA GLU A 28 -34.07 -13.55 -31.88
C GLU A 28 -33.64 -15.00 -31.59
N GLU A 29 -32.48 -15.17 -30.98
CA GLU A 29 -31.91 -16.45 -30.62
C GLU A 29 -31.74 -16.60 -29.12
N LEU A 30 -32.05 -17.78 -28.57
CA LEU A 30 -31.79 -18.15 -27.19
C LEU A 30 -30.34 -18.63 -27.02
N VAL A 31 -29.54 -17.90 -26.23
CA VAL A 31 -28.12 -18.21 -26.00
C VAL A 31 -27.87 -18.64 -24.54
N HIS A 32 -26.89 -19.50 -24.33
CA HIS A 32 -26.44 -19.90 -23.01
C HIS A 32 -25.43 -18.90 -22.48
N VAL A 33 -25.61 -18.49 -21.23
CA VAL A 33 -24.69 -17.61 -20.50
C VAL A 33 -23.87 -18.46 -19.52
N LYS A 34 -22.57 -18.62 -19.78
CA LYS A 34 -21.67 -19.42 -18.93
C LYS A 34 -21.28 -18.69 -17.64
N ASN A 35 -21.55 -17.40 -17.51
CA ASN A 35 -21.30 -16.62 -16.32
C ASN A 35 -22.54 -16.56 -15.42
N THR A 36 -22.41 -17.08 -14.20
CA THR A 36 -23.49 -17.08 -13.19
C THR A 36 -23.59 -15.78 -12.38
N GLY A 37 -22.66 -14.85 -12.55
CA GLY A 37 -22.68 -13.51 -11.96
C GLY A 37 -23.86 -12.69 -12.44
N ARG A 38 -24.15 -11.59 -11.77
CA ARG A 38 -25.25 -10.69 -12.16
C ARG A 38 -24.98 -10.04 -13.50
N CYS A 39 -23.78 -9.48 -13.69
CA CYS A 39 -23.33 -8.82 -14.93
C CYS A 39 -24.35 -7.80 -15.47
N ALA A 40 -25.14 -7.15 -14.58
CA ALA A 40 -26.21 -6.26 -14.98
C ALA A 40 -25.68 -4.96 -15.62
N GLU A 41 -24.47 -4.56 -15.23
CA GLU A 41 -23.76 -3.42 -15.78
C GLU A 41 -23.22 -3.65 -17.19
N LEU A 42 -23.09 -4.91 -17.61
CA LEU A 42 -22.61 -5.34 -18.93
C LEU A 42 -23.76 -5.68 -19.89
N LEU A 43 -24.71 -6.48 -19.43
CA LEU A 43 -25.80 -7.02 -20.25
C LEU A 43 -27.00 -6.07 -20.26
N LYS A 44 -26.81 -4.90 -20.88
CA LYS A 44 -27.87 -3.89 -21.11
C LYS A 44 -28.52 -4.11 -22.49
N ALA A 45 -29.81 -3.89 -22.61
CA ALA A 45 -30.52 -4.02 -23.88
C ALA A 45 -29.84 -3.16 -24.96
N GLY A 46 -29.57 -3.77 -26.13
CA GLY A 46 -28.84 -3.16 -27.23
C GLY A 46 -27.32 -3.25 -27.16
N ALA A 47 -26.75 -3.77 -26.05
CA ALA A 47 -25.30 -4.00 -25.95
C ALA A 47 -24.81 -4.94 -27.06
N THR A 48 -23.64 -4.67 -27.62
CA THR A 48 -23.00 -5.56 -28.59
C THR A 48 -22.44 -6.77 -27.88
N VAL A 49 -22.79 -7.95 -28.33
CA VAL A 49 -22.32 -9.21 -27.77
C VAL A 49 -21.77 -10.14 -28.85
N TYR A 50 -20.90 -11.04 -28.42
CA TYR A 50 -20.29 -12.06 -29.28
C TYR A 50 -20.67 -13.44 -28.77
N VAL A 51 -21.18 -14.28 -29.65
CA VAL A 51 -21.65 -15.61 -29.30
C VAL A 51 -20.92 -16.67 -30.16
N GLN A 52 -20.58 -17.78 -29.51
CA GLN A 52 -19.95 -18.92 -30.13
C GLN A 52 -21.02 -19.97 -30.50
N LYS A 53 -21.01 -20.47 -31.75
CA LYS A 53 -21.85 -21.57 -32.14
C LYS A 53 -21.31 -22.87 -31.53
N SER A 54 -22.19 -23.62 -30.85
CA SER A 54 -21.85 -24.95 -30.28
C SER A 54 -21.78 -26.03 -31.37
N ASP A 55 -20.79 -26.90 -31.27
CA ASP A 55 -20.69 -28.08 -32.14
C ASP A 55 -21.59 -29.24 -31.69
N LYS A 56 -22.24 -29.14 -30.53
CA LYS A 56 -23.15 -30.18 -30.01
C LYS A 56 -24.56 -29.94 -30.50
N GLU A 57 -25.00 -30.72 -31.49
CA GLU A 57 -26.32 -30.59 -32.13
C GLU A 57 -27.50 -30.83 -31.20
N GLU A 58 -27.34 -31.66 -30.17
CA GLU A 58 -28.40 -32.03 -29.20
C GLU A 58 -28.71 -30.99 -28.14
N ARG A 59 -27.95 -29.86 -28.09
CA ARG A 59 -28.17 -28.83 -27.07
C ARG A 59 -29.43 -27.99 -27.34
N LYS A 60 -30.15 -27.69 -26.25
CA LYS A 60 -31.33 -26.77 -26.29
C LYS A 60 -30.95 -25.34 -26.69
N THR A 61 -29.70 -24.92 -26.46
CA THR A 61 -29.13 -23.62 -26.87
C THR A 61 -27.99 -23.86 -27.83
N LYS A 62 -28.12 -23.33 -29.06
CA LYS A 62 -27.13 -23.48 -30.15
C LYS A 62 -25.91 -22.57 -29.92
N TRP A 63 -26.03 -21.57 -29.08
CA TRP A 63 -25.05 -20.50 -28.91
C TRP A 63 -24.63 -20.34 -27.44
N ASP A 64 -23.35 -19.99 -27.22
CA ASP A 64 -22.79 -19.60 -25.94
C ASP A 64 -22.38 -18.13 -26.00
N LEU A 65 -22.76 -17.31 -25.01
CA LEU A 65 -22.33 -15.93 -24.89
C LEU A 65 -20.87 -15.90 -24.44
N ILE A 66 -19.98 -15.29 -25.23
CA ILE A 66 -18.54 -15.29 -25.01
C ILE A 66 -18.04 -13.92 -24.52
N ALA A 67 -18.46 -12.84 -25.19
CA ALA A 67 -17.98 -11.51 -24.86
C ALA A 67 -19.06 -10.44 -25.05
N VAL A 68 -18.84 -9.29 -24.41
CA VAL A 68 -19.68 -8.09 -24.51
C VAL A 68 -18.81 -6.86 -24.67
N GLU A 69 -19.26 -5.89 -25.49
CA GLU A 69 -18.68 -4.56 -25.55
C GLU A 69 -19.31 -3.66 -24.49
N LYS A 70 -18.48 -3.07 -23.62
CA LYS A 70 -18.85 -1.99 -22.71
C LYS A 70 -18.01 -0.76 -23.06
N GLU A 71 -18.64 0.26 -23.65
CA GLU A 71 -17.95 1.47 -24.12
C GLU A 71 -16.84 1.11 -25.13
N GLN A 72 -15.57 1.32 -24.75
CA GLN A 72 -14.41 0.96 -25.61
C GLN A 72 -13.72 -0.34 -25.18
N ARG A 73 -14.29 -1.08 -24.20
CA ARG A 73 -13.72 -2.32 -23.68
C ARG A 73 -14.45 -3.54 -24.18
N MET A 74 -13.69 -4.55 -24.62
CA MET A 74 -14.17 -5.89 -24.84
C MET A 74 -14.00 -6.70 -23.56
N ILE A 75 -15.08 -7.29 -23.04
CA ILE A 75 -15.11 -8.07 -21.80
C ILE A 75 -15.49 -9.50 -22.12
N ASN A 76 -14.62 -10.44 -21.79
CA ASN A 76 -14.93 -11.86 -21.91
C ASN A 76 -15.88 -12.30 -20.79
N MET A 77 -16.95 -13.01 -21.13
CA MET A 77 -18.02 -13.43 -20.22
C MET A 77 -17.95 -14.92 -19.85
N ASP A 78 -17.01 -15.67 -20.41
CA ASP A 78 -16.90 -17.12 -20.17
C ASP A 78 -16.19 -17.40 -18.83
N SER A 79 -16.94 -17.77 -17.80
CA SER A 79 -16.40 -18.06 -16.46
C SER A 79 -15.59 -19.37 -16.38
N GLN A 80 -15.56 -20.18 -17.42
CA GLN A 80 -14.80 -21.44 -17.47
C GLN A 80 -13.39 -21.25 -18.03
N ILE A 81 -13.13 -20.11 -18.66
CA ILE A 81 -11.88 -19.85 -19.37
C ILE A 81 -10.71 -19.41 -18.47
N PRO A 82 -10.91 -18.70 -17.34
CA PRO A 82 -9.81 -18.23 -16.51
C PRO A 82 -8.77 -19.29 -16.17
N ASN A 83 -9.20 -20.48 -15.74
CA ASN A 83 -8.28 -21.57 -15.39
C ASN A 83 -7.41 -22.02 -16.56
N ARG A 84 -8.00 -22.07 -17.76
CA ARG A 84 -7.27 -22.44 -18.98
C ARG A 84 -6.28 -21.35 -19.39
N VAL A 85 -6.69 -20.10 -19.33
CA VAL A 85 -5.83 -18.95 -19.68
C VAL A 85 -4.61 -18.89 -18.74
N VAL A 86 -4.81 -19.08 -17.43
CA VAL A 86 -3.69 -19.12 -16.47
C VAL A 86 -2.78 -20.30 -16.76
N LYS A 87 -3.33 -21.49 -17.05
CA LYS A 87 -2.50 -22.65 -17.39
C LYS A 87 -1.67 -22.42 -18.64
N GLU A 88 -2.27 -21.95 -19.74
CA GLU A 88 -1.58 -21.64 -21.01
C GLU A 88 -0.49 -20.56 -20.83
N TRP A 89 -0.74 -19.61 -19.91
CA TRP A 89 0.22 -18.55 -19.59
C TRP A 89 1.40 -19.09 -18.77
N LEU A 90 1.16 -19.91 -17.73
CA LEU A 90 2.21 -20.54 -16.95
C LEU A 90 3.13 -21.46 -17.77
N GLU A 91 2.61 -22.04 -18.86
CA GLU A 91 3.40 -22.86 -19.80
C GLU A 91 4.33 -22.02 -20.69
N LYS A 92 4.04 -20.72 -20.87
CA LYS A 92 4.77 -19.80 -21.75
C LYS A 92 5.67 -18.81 -21.01
N GLU A 93 5.20 -18.33 -19.87
CA GLU A 93 5.84 -17.27 -19.08
C GLU A 93 6.55 -17.84 -17.86
N ASN A 94 7.62 -17.17 -17.44
CA ASN A 94 8.49 -17.64 -16.37
C ASN A 94 8.09 -17.09 -14.98
N LEU A 95 6.78 -17.11 -14.62
CA LEU A 95 6.38 -16.75 -13.25
C LEU A 95 7.05 -17.68 -12.21
N PHE A 96 7.18 -18.94 -12.56
CA PHE A 96 7.91 -19.92 -11.77
C PHE A 96 9.01 -20.55 -12.62
N GLU A 97 10.24 -20.46 -12.16
CA GLU A 97 11.36 -21.13 -12.82
C GLU A 97 11.27 -22.66 -12.69
N ASN A 98 11.66 -23.39 -13.73
CA ASN A 98 11.72 -24.86 -13.75
C ASN A 98 10.39 -25.56 -13.43
N ILE A 99 9.29 -25.15 -14.07
CA ILE A 99 8.02 -25.87 -13.97
C ILE A 99 8.17 -27.28 -14.58
N THR A 100 7.91 -28.29 -13.76
CA THR A 100 7.96 -29.70 -14.18
C THR A 100 6.57 -30.33 -14.32
N CYS A 101 5.56 -29.77 -13.64
CA CYS A 101 4.22 -30.29 -13.65
C CYS A 101 3.17 -29.20 -13.45
N ILE A 102 2.07 -29.22 -14.22
CA ILE A 102 0.86 -28.43 -13.98
C ILE A 102 -0.34 -29.38 -14.02
N ARG A 103 -1.01 -29.56 -12.88
CA ARG A 103 -2.21 -30.42 -12.74
C ARG A 103 -3.44 -29.57 -12.45
N PRO A 104 -4.44 -29.54 -13.34
CA PRO A 104 -5.73 -28.93 -13.04
C PRO A 104 -6.51 -29.74 -12.00
N GLU A 105 -7.38 -29.04 -11.26
CA GLU A 105 -8.37 -29.62 -10.37
C GLU A 105 -7.77 -30.56 -9.31
N TYR A 106 -6.72 -30.15 -8.63
CA TYR A 106 -6.02 -30.98 -7.65
C TYR A 106 -6.70 -30.95 -6.27
N THR A 107 -6.97 -32.12 -5.73
CA THR A 107 -7.62 -32.27 -4.42
C THR A 107 -6.57 -32.14 -3.29
N TYR A 108 -6.84 -31.24 -2.34
CA TYR A 108 -6.09 -31.04 -1.11
C TYR A 108 -7.07 -30.93 0.06
N GLY A 109 -6.97 -31.84 1.04
CA GLY A 109 -7.90 -31.91 2.16
C GLY A 109 -9.37 -32.00 1.70
N ASN A 110 -10.18 -31.04 2.10
CA ASN A 110 -11.60 -30.94 1.77
C ASN A 110 -11.88 -29.96 0.61
N SER A 111 -10.85 -29.50 -0.09
CA SER A 111 -10.96 -28.57 -1.21
C SER A 111 -10.30 -29.12 -2.46
N ARG A 112 -10.76 -28.63 -3.61
CA ARG A 112 -10.17 -28.91 -4.91
C ARG A 112 -9.75 -27.57 -5.50
N PHE A 113 -8.43 -27.34 -5.55
CA PHE A 113 -7.85 -26.13 -6.14
C PHE A 113 -7.78 -26.20 -7.64
N ASP A 114 -7.87 -25.06 -8.31
CA ASP A 114 -7.93 -24.96 -9.75
C ASP A 114 -6.64 -25.46 -10.43
N LEU A 115 -5.47 -25.16 -9.86
CA LEU A 115 -4.18 -25.63 -10.37
C LEU A 115 -3.25 -26.03 -9.23
N TYR A 116 -2.50 -27.12 -9.46
CA TYR A 116 -1.33 -27.51 -8.69
C TYR A 116 -0.10 -27.46 -9.61
N VAL A 117 0.99 -26.85 -9.13
CA VAL A 117 2.21 -26.66 -9.91
C VAL A 117 3.42 -27.16 -9.11
N GLU A 118 4.30 -27.92 -9.79
CA GLU A 118 5.63 -28.26 -9.30
C GLU A 118 6.68 -27.48 -10.08
N ALA A 119 7.56 -26.75 -9.38
CA ALA A 119 8.58 -25.90 -9.95
C ALA A 119 9.89 -26.04 -9.15
N GLY A 120 10.78 -26.90 -9.62
CA GLY A 120 11.92 -27.37 -8.82
C GLY A 120 11.45 -28.09 -7.56
N GLU A 121 11.88 -27.64 -6.38
CA GLU A 121 11.44 -28.17 -5.08
C GLU A 121 10.13 -27.54 -4.59
N ARG A 122 9.61 -26.52 -5.28
CA ARG A 122 8.44 -25.77 -4.88
C ARG A 122 7.16 -26.53 -5.27
N LYS A 123 6.21 -26.58 -4.35
CA LYS A 123 4.86 -27.14 -4.54
C LYS A 123 3.86 -26.02 -4.33
N ILE A 124 3.06 -25.72 -5.33
CA ILE A 124 2.30 -24.48 -5.42
C ILE A 124 0.84 -24.80 -5.70
N PHE A 125 -0.07 -24.22 -4.90
CA PHE A 125 -1.50 -24.23 -5.18
C PHE A 125 -1.94 -22.86 -5.70
N ILE A 126 -2.79 -22.88 -6.74
CA ILE A 126 -3.37 -21.66 -7.31
C ILE A 126 -4.88 -21.83 -7.38
N GLU A 127 -5.58 -20.92 -6.77
CA GLU A 127 -7.03 -20.74 -6.92
C GLU A 127 -7.28 -19.57 -7.88
N VAL A 128 -7.96 -19.84 -8.99
CA VAL A 128 -8.20 -18.87 -10.05
C VAL A 128 -9.60 -18.28 -9.93
N LYS A 129 -9.72 -16.97 -10.10
CA LYS A 129 -11.00 -16.24 -10.07
C LYS A 129 -11.11 -15.34 -11.28
N GLY A 130 -12.14 -15.57 -12.12
CA GLY A 130 -12.50 -14.65 -13.20
C GLY A 130 -13.18 -13.39 -12.66
N VAL A 131 -12.80 -12.24 -13.18
CA VAL A 131 -13.30 -10.92 -12.76
C VAL A 131 -13.85 -10.18 -13.97
N THR A 132 -15.14 -9.82 -13.91
CA THR A 132 -15.85 -9.09 -14.97
C THR A 132 -16.53 -7.81 -14.47
N LEU A 133 -16.67 -7.64 -13.14
CA LEU A 133 -17.28 -6.45 -12.55
C LEU A 133 -16.28 -5.29 -12.56
N GLU A 134 -16.60 -4.25 -13.32
CA GLU A 134 -15.79 -3.04 -13.48
C GLU A 134 -16.66 -1.79 -13.38
N GLU A 135 -16.19 -0.82 -12.59
CA GLU A 135 -16.73 0.54 -12.47
C GLU A 135 -15.57 1.54 -12.40
N ASP A 136 -15.55 2.52 -13.30
CA ASP A 136 -14.54 3.59 -13.37
C ASP A 136 -13.08 3.10 -13.41
N GLY A 137 -12.84 1.98 -14.08
CA GLY A 137 -11.54 1.33 -14.18
C GLY A 137 -11.16 0.51 -12.95
N VAL A 138 -11.99 0.46 -11.91
CA VAL A 138 -11.78 -0.38 -10.72
C VAL A 138 -12.51 -1.69 -10.88
N VAL A 139 -11.78 -2.79 -10.79
CA VAL A 139 -12.37 -4.13 -10.89
C VAL A 139 -12.55 -4.76 -9.51
N ARG A 140 -13.67 -5.46 -9.33
CA ARG A 140 -14.06 -6.01 -8.03
C ARG A 140 -14.49 -7.47 -8.12
N PHE A 141 -14.21 -8.22 -7.05
CA PHE A 141 -14.69 -9.59 -6.85
C PHE A 141 -15.07 -9.80 -5.37
N PRO A 142 -16.14 -10.56 -5.07
CA PRO A 142 -17.06 -11.18 -6.01
C PRO A 142 -18.18 -10.23 -6.48
N ASP A 143 -18.84 -10.57 -7.58
CA ASP A 143 -20.06 -9.92 -8.08
C ASP A 143 -21.31 -10.29 -7.27
N ALA A 144 -21.30 -11.45 -6.63
CA ALA A 144 -22.32 -11.92 -5.69
C ALA A 144 -21.68 -12.65 -4.50
N PRO A 145 -22.33 -12.71 -3.31
CA PRO A 145 -21.77 -13.43 -2.16
C PRO A 145 -21.41 -14.86 -2.50
N SER A 146 -20.22 -15.33 -2.04
CA SER A 146 -19.67 -16.64 -2.35
C SER A 146 -18.94 -17.24 -1.14
N GLU A 147 -19.65 -18.00 -0.30
CA GLU A 147 -19.07 -18.73 0.82
C GLU A 147 -17.98 -19.72 0.35
N ARG A 148 -18.16 -20.31 -0.84
CA ARG A 148 -17.15 -21.17 -1.44
C ARG A 148 -15.82 -20.44 -1.68
N ALA A 149 -15.87 -19.16 -2.08
CA ALA A 149 -14.65 -18.38 -2.30
C ALA A 149 -13.93 -18.11 -0.97
N VAL A 150 -14.64 -17.84 0.11
CA VAL A 150 -14.08 -17.69 1.48
C VAL A 150 -13.39 -19.00 1.89
N LYS A 151 -14.11 -20.12 1.80
CA LYS A 151 -13.58 -21.43 2.15
C LYS A 151 -12.27 -21.76 1.39
N HIS A 152 -12.20 -21.49 0.09
CA HIS A 152 -11.00 -21.76 -0.71
C HIS A 152 -9.82 -20.91 -0.24
N VAL A 153 -10.04 -19.63 0.10
CA VAL A 153 -9.01 -18.75 0.64
C VAL A 153 -8.51 -19.24 2.01
N GLU A 154 -9.40 -19.72 2.88
CA GLU A 154 -9.03 -20.30 4.17
C GLU A 154 -8.23 -21.61 4.03
N GLU A 155 -8.60 -22.47 3.08
CA GLU A 155 -7.86 -23.71 2.80
C GLU A 155 -6.47 -23.43 2.20
N LEU A 156 -6.30 -22.37 1.39
CA LEU A 156 -4.98 -21.92 0.93
C LEU A 156 -4.07 -21.49 2.09
N GLN A 157 -4.62 -20.85 3.13
CA GLN A 157 -3.86 -20.49 4.33
C GLN A 157 -3.37 -21.75 5.10
N LYS A 158 -4.18 -22.83 5.09
CA LYS A 158 -3.76 -24.12 5.68
C LYS A 158 -2.63 -24.75 4.86
N ALA A 159 -2.74 -24.70 3.52
CA ALA A 159 -1.69 -25.21 2.64
C ALA A 159 -0.35 -24.49 2.87
N VAL A 160 -0.35 -23.15 3.10
CA VAL A 160 0.87 -22.40 3.46
C VAL A 160 1.47 -22.92 4.78
N LYS A 161 0.65 -23.21 5.79
CA LYS A 161 1.14 -23.77 7.07
C LYS A 161 1.74 -25.17 6.91
N ASP A 162 1.26 -25.93 5.92
CA ASP A 162 1.76 -27.27 5.59
C ASP A 162 2.99 -27.24 4.65
N GLY A 163 3.54 -26.05 4.38
CA GLY A 163 4.78 -25.85 3.61
C GLY A 163 4.59 -25.72 2.10
N TYR A 164 3.37 -25.57 1.60
CA TYR A 164 3.09 -25.23 0.21
C TYR A 164 3.17 -23.73 -0.02
N GLU A 165 3.48 -23.32 -1.24
CA GLU A 165 3.16 -21.97 -1.68
C GLU A 165 1.72 -21.91 -2.16
N ALA A 166 1.03 -20.80 -1.88
CA ALA A 166 -0.37 -20.64 -2.24
C ALA A 166 -0.65 -19.29 -2.87
N TYR A 167 -1.48 -19.30 -3.90
CA TYR A 167 -1.84 -18.12 -4.69
C TYR A 167 -3.36 -18.04 -4.88
N VAL A 168 -3.91 -16.82 -4.77
CA VAL A 168 -5.18 -16.47 -5.38
C VAL A 168 -4.88 -15.65 -6.61
N PHE A 169 -5.32 -16.11 -7.77
CA PHE A 169 -5.02 -15.51 -9.06
C PHE A 169 -6.31 -14.94 -9.69
N PHE A 170 -6.42 -13.62 -9.73
CA PHE A 170 -7.54 -12.93 -10.36
C PHE A 170 -7.25 -12.70 -11.85
N VAL A 171 -8.06 -13.30 -12.71
CA VAL A 171 -8.04 -13.09 -14.15
C VAL A 171 -9.09 -12.03 -14.47
N ILE A 172 -8.64 -10.83 -14.75
CA ILE A 172 -9.50 -9.71 -15.11
C ILE A 172 -9.79 -9.83 -16.61
N GLN A 173 -11.00 -10.26 -16.93
CA GLN A 173 -11.40 -10.65 -18.29
C GLN A 173 -11.64 -9.44 -19.21
N MET A 174 -10.85 -8.39 -19.05
CA MET A 174 -10.82 -7.15 -19.84
C MET A 174 -9.46 -6.46 -19.70
N LYS A 175 -9.22 -5.43 -20.51
CA LYS A 175 -7.98 -4.63 -20.53
C LYS A 175 -8.16 -3.24 -19.95
N ASP A 176 -7.03 -2.58 -19.67
CA ASP A 176 -6.95 -1.16 -19.30
C ASP A 176 -7.74 -0.79 -18.06
N VAL A 177 -7.54 -1.58 -17.00
CA VAL A 177 -8.08 -1.32 -15.66
C VAL A 177 -7.03 -0.66 -14.77
N ARG A 178 -7.48 0.05 -13.73
CA ARG A 178 -6.61 0.81 -12.81
C ARG A 178 -6.05 -0.07 -11.70
N TYR A 179 -6.92 -0.81 -11.02
CA TYR A 179 -6.55 -1.76 -9.97
C TYR A 179 -7.71 -2.71 -9.63
N PHE A 180 -7.35 -3.81 -8.96
CA PHE A 180 -8.29 -4.78 -8.38
C PHE A 180 -8.49 -4.50 -6.89
N MET A 181 -9.73 -4.63 -6.41
CA MET A 181 -10.04 -4.67 -4.98
C MET A 181 -11.15 -5.68 -4.66
N PRO A 182 -11.16 -6.26 -3.44
CA PRO A 182 -12.30 -7.09 -3.02
C PRO A 182 -13.57 -6.25 -2.86
N ASN A 183 -14.69 -6.83 -3.26
CA ASN A 183 -15.99 -6.18 -3.18
C ASN A 183 -16.58 -6.25 -1.76
N ARG A 184 -16.13 -5.34 -0.90
CA ARG A 184 -16.56 -5.27 0.51
C ARG A 184 -18.04 -4.96 0.67
N GLN A 185 -18.67 -4.29 -0.30
CA GLN A 185 -20.10 -3.98 -0.25
C GLN A 185 -20.95 -5.22 -0.48
N THR A 186 -20.49 -6.11 -1.37
CA THR A 186 -21.21 -7.34 -1.72
C THR A 186 -20.89 -8.47 -0.74
N HIS A 187 -19.61 -8.60 -0.31
CA HIS A 187 -19.14 -9.72 0.52
C HIS A 187 -17.95 -9.29 1.41
N PRO A 188 -18.22 -8.62 2.54
CA PRO A 188 -17.16 -8.17 3.45
C PRO A 188 -16.31 -9.32 4.00
N GLU A 189 -16.90 -10.50 4.27
CA GLU A 189 -16.21 -11.67 4.78
C GLU A 189 -15.14 -12.19 3.81
N PHE A 190 -15.41 -12.14 2.50
CA PHE A 190 -14.40 -12.48 1.49
C PHE A 190 -13.23 -11.50 1.51
N ALA A 191 -13.53 -10.21 1.64
CA ALA A 191 -12.51 -9.18 1.68
C ALA A 191 -11.61 -9.31 2.93
N GLU A 192 -12.19 -9.68 4.07
CA GLU A 192 -11.44 -9.94 5.30
C GLU A 192 -10.59 -11.20 5.18
N ALA A 193 -11.17 -12.30 4.69
CA ALA A 193 -10.46 -13.56 4.48
C ALA A 193 -9.28 -13.39 3.51
N LEU A 194 -9.46 -12.61 2.43
CA LEU A 194 -8.40 -12.35 1.45
C LEU A 194 -7.25 -11.54 2.05
N ALA A 195 -7.57 -10.49 2.82
CA ALA A 195 -6.57 -9.68 3.51
C ALA A 195 -5.84 -10.47 4.61
N GLU A 196 -6.53 -11.37 5.30
CA GLU A 196 -5.92 -12.27 6.28
C GLU A 196 -5.00 -13.29 5.61
N ALA A 197 -5.44 -13.87 4.50
CA ALA A 197 -4.65 -14.82 3.72
C ALA A 197 -3.32 -14.21 3.25
N GLU A 198 -3.34 -12.97 2.75
CA GLU A 198 -2.12 -12.25 2.37
C GLU A 198 -1.18 -12.08 3.58
N ARG A 199 -1.71 -11.72 4.75
CA ARG A 199 -0.90 -11.61 5.99
C ARG A 199 -0.28 -12.95 6.42
N ASN A 200 -0.94 -14.05 6.10
CA ASN A 200 -0.52 -15.43 6.41
C ASN A 200 0.30 -16.08 5.28
N GLY A 201 0.74 -15.32 4.28
CA GLY A 201 1.69 -15.78 3.26
C GLY A 201 1.07 -16.28 1.96
N VAL A 202 -0.26 -16.24 1.80
CA VAL A 202 -0.90 -16.47 0.50
C VAL A 202 -0.62 -15.27 -0.40
N LYS A 203 -0.13 -15.50 -1.60
CA LYS A 203 0.15 -14.45 -2.58
C LYS A 203 -1.10 -14.14 -3.41
N ILE A 204 -1.42 -12.86 -3.55
CA ILE A 204 -2.60 -12.39 -4.29
C ILE A 204 -2.12 -11.71 -5.56
N LEU A 205 -2.48 -12.27 -6.71
CA LEU A 205 -2.12 -11.75 -8.02
C LEU A 205 -3.38 -11.37 -8.81
N ALA A 206 -3.28 -10.34 -9.60
CA ALA A 206 -4.31 -9.94 -10.54
C ALA A 206 -3.66 -9.57 -11.88
N TYR A 207 -4.19 -10.08 -12.97
CA TYR A 207 -3.71 -9.79 -14.31
C TYR A 207 -4.88 -9.41 -15.21
N ASP A 208 -4.70 -8.40 -16.06
CA ASP A 208 -5.66 -8.06 -17.10
C ASP A 208 -5.59 -9.04 -18.27
N CYS A 209 -6.53 -8.93 -19.19
CA CYS A 209 -6.55 -9.75 -20.40
C CYS A 209 -6.69 -8.89 -21.64
N SER A 210 -5.91 -9.20 -22.67
CA SER A 210 -6.21 -8.77 -24.01
C SER A 210 -7.38 -9.60 -24.54
N VAL A 211 -8.51 -8.97 -24.79
CA VAL A 211 -9.74 -9.64 -25.24
C VAL A 211 -10.12 -9.11 -26.61
N THR A 212 -10.39 -10.02 -27.55
CA THR A 212 -10.95 -9.73 -28.87
C THR A 212 -12.30 -10.45 -29.02
N GLU A 213 -12.93 -10.31 -30.17
CA GLU A 213 -14.19 -11.03 -30.47
C GLU A 213 -14.06 -12.55 -30.39
N ASP A 214 -12.85 -13.08 -30.67
CA ASP A 214 -12.58 -14.51 -30.77
C ASP A 214 -11.44 -15.01 -29.87
N SER A 215 -10.86 -14.17 -29.04
CA SER A 215 -9.72 -14.57 -28.20
C SER A 215 -9.66 -13.89 -26.84
N ILE A 216 -8.95 -14.55 -25.93
CA ILE A 216 -8.54 -14.00 -24.65
C ILE A 216 -7.13 -14.48 -24.30
N GLU A 217 -6.27 -13.56 -23.93
CA GLU A 217 -4.89 -13.83 -23.49
C GLU A 217 -4.57 -13.01 -22.25
N LEU A 218 -3.82 -13.59 -21.30
CA LEU A 218 -3.37 -12.87 -20.11
C LEU A 218 -2.42 -11.74 -20.53
N GLY A 219 -2.59 -10.57 -19.92
CA GLY A 219 -1.83 -9.35 -20.23
C GLY A 219 -0.86 -8.99 -19.10
N LYS A 220 -1.02 -7.79 -18.54
CA LYS A 220 -0.11 -7.25 -17.50
C LYS A 220 -0.68 -7.46 -16.10
N GLU A 221 0.25 -7.46 -15.14
CA GLU A 221 -0.10 -7.41 -13.74
C GLU A 221 -0.88 -6.13 -13.40
N VAL A 222 -1.93 -6.28 -12.63
CA VAL A 222 -2.80 -5.21 -12.16
C VAL A 222 -2.60 -5.04 -10.65
N PRO A 223 -2.41 -3.81 -10.15
CA PRO A 223 -2.26 -3.57 -8.73
C PRO A 223 -3.41 -4.13 -7.90
N VAL A 224 -3.09 -4.81 -6.81
CA VAL A 224 -4.06 -5.38 -5.87
C VAL A 224 -4.15 -4.50 -4.64
N VAL A 225 -5.34 -3.93 -4.38
CA VAL A 225 -5.61 -3.03 -3.26
C VAL A 225 -6.60 -3.70 -2.32
N LEU A 226 -6.10 -4.46 -1.33
CA LEU A 226 -6.96 -5.21 -0.40
C LEU A 226 -7.56 -4.32 0.69
N GLU A 227 -6.83 -3.29 1.12
CA GLU A 227 -7.20 -2.38 2.20
C GLU A 227 -6.89 -0.93 1.81
N TYR A 228 -7.68 0.01 2.31
CA TYR A 228 -7.44 1.45 2.18
C TYR A 228 -7.29 1.97 0.74
N PRO A 229 -8.30 1.80 -0.13
CA PRO A 229 -8.22 2.30 -1.51
C PRO A 229 -7.96 3.81 -1.58
N GLN A 230 -8.37 4.59 -0.58
CA GLN A 230 -8.09 6.02 -0.47
C GLN A 230 -6.57 6.32 -0.50
N LEU A 231 -5.75 5.45 0.10
CA LEU A 231 -4.29 5.61 0.10
C LEU A 231 -3.67 5.30 -1.26
N TYR A 232 -4.29 4.41 -2.02
CA TYR A 232 -3.89 4.14 -3.40
C TYR A 232 -4.28 5.29 -4.33
N GLU A 233 -5.51 5.75 -4.22
CA GLU A 233 -6.07 6.83 -5.05
C GLU A 233 -5.38 8.19 -4.81
N MET A 234 -4.89 8.46 -3.61
CA MET A 234 -4.24 9.72 -3.26
C MET A 234 -2.88 9.94 -3.94
N ARG A 235 -2.26 8.91 -4.52
CA ARG A 235 -0.87 8.97 -5.01
C ARG A 235 -0.64 10.09 -6.03
N GLU A 236 -1.36 10.06 -7.12
CA GLU A 236 -1.19 11.02 -8.22
C GLU A 236 -1.55 12.44 -7.80
N PRO A 237 -2.74 12.73 -7.23
CA PRO A 237 -3.09 14.10 -6.86
C PRO A 237 -2.17 14.67 -5.78
N LEU A 238 -1.67 13.84 -4.85
CA LEU A 238 -0.74 14.30 -3.82
C LEU A 238 0.64 14.64 -4.39
N VAL A 239 1.19 13.77 -5.26
CA VAL A 239 2.50 13.99 -5.89
C VAL A 239 2.48 15.22 -6.79
N GLN A 240 1.43 15.36 -7.60
CA GLN A 240 1.27 16.55 -8.46
C GLN A 240 1.19 17.82 -7.61
N TRP A 241 0.31 17.82 -6.59
CA TRP A 241 0.18 18.98 -5.70
C TRP A 241 1.50 19.34 -5.00
N TYR A 242 2.24 18.34 -4.51
CA TYR A 242 3.53 18.57 -3.84
C TYR A 242 4.53 19.24 -4.78
N ARG A 243 4.65 18.81 -6.02
CA ARG A 243 5.56 19.38 -7.02
C ARG A 243 5.25 20.85 -7.28
N GLU A 244 3.97 21.23 -7.26
CA GLU A 244 3.50 22.59 -7.53
C GLU A 244 3.53 23.51 -6.30
N ASN A 245 3.38 22.94 -5.07
CA ASN A 245 3.13 23.73 -3.84
C ASN A 245 4.20 23.56 -2.74
N LYS A 246 5.23 22.75 -2.97
CA LYS A 246 6.30 22.54 -1.97
C LYS A 246 7.01 23.83 -1.62
N ARG A 247 7.27 24.03 -0.33
CA ARG A 247 8.09 25.15 0.15
C ARG A 247 9.54 24.99 -0.29
N ASP A 248 10.22 26.11 -0.61
CA ASP A 248 11.65 26.13 -0.87
C ASP A 248 12.40 25.99 0.46
N LEU A 249 13.09 24.86 0.61
CA LEU A 249 13.83 24.52 1.83
C LEU A 249 15.24 24.05 1.45
N PRO A 250 16.31 24.54 2.13
CA PRO A 250 17.71 24.28 1.75
C PRO A 250 18.05 22.79 1.63
N TRP A 251 17.43 21.93 2.47
CA TRP A 251 17.66 20.49 2.46
C TRP A 251 16.93 19.73 1.33
N ARG A 252 16.12 20.43 0.51
CA ARG A 252 15.46 19.88 -0.68
C ARG A 252 16.21 20.11 -1.97
N GLU A 253 17.17 21.07 -2.00
CA GLU A 253 17.94 21.41 -3.19
C GLU A 253 18.93 20.31 -3.59
N ASN A 254 19.62 19.74 -2.61
CA ASN A 254 20.54 18.61 -2.79
C ASN A 254 20.27 17.52 -1.73
N PRO A 255 19.38 16.56 -2.00
CA PRO A 255 18.93 15.58 -1.04
C PRO A 255 19.90 14.40 -0.87
N GLU A 256 21.19 14.64 -0.69
CA GLU A 256 22.16 13.62 -0.31
C GLU A 256 21.86 13.05 1.09
N ALA A 257 22.17 11.76 1.31
CA ALA A 257 21.81 11.05 2.54
C ALA A 257 22.27 11.75 3.82
N TYR A 258 23.51 12.25 3.85
CA TYR A 258 24.03 13.03 4.98
C TYR A 258 23.21 14.29 5.23
N ARG A 259 22.93 15.06 4.19
CA ARG A 259 22.18 16.32 4.26
C ARG A 259 20.74 16.11 4.72
N VAL A 260 20.06 15.09 4.16
CA VAL A 260 18.72 14.68 4.58
C VAL A 260 18.74 14.28 6.06
N TRP A 261 19.69 13.45 6.46
CA TRP A 261 19.82 13.03 7.86
C TRP A 261 19.95 14.21 8.84
N ILE A 262 20.85 15.15 8.53
CA ILE A 262 21.06 16.36 9.38
C ILE A 262 19.75 17.15 9.51
N SER A 263 19.08 17.44 8.38
CA SER A 263 17.82 18.21 8.41
C SER A 263 16.73 17.49 9.20
N GLU A 264 16.57 16.18 9.00
CA GLU A 264 15.52 15.38 9.66
C GLU A 264 15.72 15.31 11.18
N ILE A 265 16.97 15.25 11.67
CA ILE A 265 17.25 15.28 13.10
C ILE A 265 17.05 16.70 13.66
N MET A 266 17.43 17.76 12.93
CA MET A 266 17.21 19.13 13.37
C MET A 266 15.72 19.49 13.44
N LEU A 267 14.91 19.01 12.50
CA LEU A 267 13.46 19.26 12.45
C LEU A 267 12.67 18.55 13.56
N GLN A 268 13.25 17.58 14.26
CA GLN A 268 12.58 16.94 15.39
C GLN A 268 12.28 17.98 16.49
N GLN A 269 10.98 18.27 16.70
CA GLN A 269 10.49 19.23 17.69
C GLN A 269 11.01 20.68 17.52
N THR A 270 11.53 21.03 16.36
CA THR A 270 12.01 22.38 16.04
C THR A 270 11.27 22.93 14.83
N ARG A 271 10.92 24.21 14.87
CA ARG A 271 10.21 24.87 13.74
C ARG A 271 11.14 25.04 12.53
N VAL A 272 10.59 24.83 11.34
CA VAL A 272 11.31 24.90 10.05
C VAL A 272 12.16 26.18 9.92
N GLU A 273 11.58 27.34 10.21
CA GLU A 273 12.29 28.64 10.08
C GLU A 273 13.50 28.76 11.00
N ALA A 274 13.42 28.19 12.19
CA ALA A 274 14.58 28.16 13.09
C ALA A 274 15.69 27.25 12.55
N VAL A 275 15.33 26.10 11.95
CA VAL A 275 16.30 25.11 11.47
C VAL A 275 17.15 25.66 10.30
N LYS A 276 16.63 26.49 9.41
CA LYS A 276 17.34 26.98 8.22
C LYS A 276 18.75 27.52 8.56
N GLY A 277 18.85 28.45 9.50
CA GLY A 277 20.15 29.03 9.87
C GLY A 277 21.10 28.06 10.61
N TYR A 278 20.57 27.10 11.36
CA TYR A 278 21.37 26.04 11.99
C TYR A 278 21.92 25.06 10.96
N TYR A 279 21.09 24.64 10.02
CA TYR A 279 21.46 23.72 8.95
C TYR A 279 22.63 24.26 8.11
N ASP A 280 22.54 25.53 7.69
CA ASP A 280 23.60 26.16 6.88
C ASP A 280 24.92 26.26 7.65
N ARG A 281 24.89 26.70 8.91
CA ARG A 281 26.10 26.78 9.75
C ARG A 281 26.70 25.40 10.02
N PHE A 282 25.86 24.42 10.30
CA PHE A 282 26.28 23.05 10.58
C PHE A 282 26.99 22.43 9.39
N LEU A 283 26.40 22.53 8.19
CA LEU A 283 27.00 21.97 6.96
C LEU A 283 28.23 22.71 6.47
N LYS A 284 28.37 24.02 6.77
CA LYS A 284 29.61 24.74 6.47
C LYS A 284 30.78 24.26 7.33
N THR A 285 30.50 23.87 8.56
CA THR A 285 31.55 23.44 9.52
C THR A 285 31.79 21.94 9.45
N LEU A 286 30.74 21.16 9.27
CA LEU A 286 30.76 19.69 9.23
C LEU A 286 30.06 19.23 7.93
N PRO A 287 30.75 19.31 6.78
CA PRO A 287 30.11 19.09 5.48
C PRO A 287 29.79 17.64 5.13
N ASP A 288 30.37 16.69 5.86
CA ASP A 288 30.27 15.26 5.58
C ASP A 288 30.31 14.39 6.85
N VAL A 289 30.11 13.07 6.64
CA VAL A 289 30.07 12.09 7.74
C VAL A 289 31.40 12.06 8.50
N ARG A 290 32.53 12.20 7.80
CA ARG A 290 33.87 12.17 8.41
C ARG A 290 34.07 13.35 9.36
N SER A 291 33.79 14.55 8.89
CA SER A 291 33.93 15.77 9.71
C SER A 291 33.03 15.73 10.95
N LEU A 292 31.82 15.16 10.85
CA LEU A 292 30.95 14.95 12.00
C LEU A 292 31.50 13.88 12.97
N ALA A 293 32.06 12.79 12.46
CA ALA A 293 32.62 11.71 13.27
C ALA A 293 33.83 12.16 14.09
N GLU A 294 34.68 13.01 13.49
CA GLU A 294 35.93 13.51 14.04
C GLU A 294 35.80 14.82 14.86
N ALA A 295 34.62 15.46 14.80
CA ALA A 295 34.38 16.73 15.49
C ALA A 295 34.61 16.62 17.02
N GLU A 296 35.22 17.66 17.59
CA GLU A 296 35.34 17.79 19.04
C GLU A 296 33.94 18.03 19.65
N GLU A 297 33.70 17.47 20.87
CA GLU A 297 32.39 17.54 21.50
C GLU A 297 31.94 19.00 21.77
N ASP A 298 32.85 19.86 22.22
CA ASP A 298 32.56 21.26 22.49
C ASP A 298 32.14 22.03 21.23
N GLN A 299 32.83 21.80 20.09
CA GLN A 299 32.46 22.37 18.80
C GLN A 299 31.07 21.90 18.39
N LEU A 300 30.80 20.60 18.51
CA LEU A 300 29.53 19.98 18.13
C LEU A 300 28.36 20.55 18.97
N LEU A 301 28.55 20.66 20.29
CA LEU A 301 27.55 21.22 21.19
C LEU A 301 27.31 22.71 20.94
N LYS A 302 28.36 23.46 20.57
CA LYS A 302 28.24 24.88 20.20
C LYS A 302 27.45 25.09 18.93
N LEU A 303 27.64 24.23 17.89
CA LEU A 303 26.84 24.25 16.65
C LEU A 303 25.37 23.93 16.91
N TRP A 304 25.07 23.18 17.98
CA TRP A 304 23.70 22.75 18.33
C TRP A 304 23.04 23.65 19.39
N GLU A 305 23.75 24.62 19.90
CA GLU A 305 23.25 25.51 20.96
C GLU A 305 21.98 26.25 20.52
N GLY A 306 20.90 26.12 21.31
CA GLY A 306 19.56 26.67 21.00
C GLY A 306 18.57 25.71 20.37
N LEU A 307 19.01 24.58 19.79
CA LEU A 307 18.10 23.56 19.27
C LEU A 307 17.54 22.64 20.39
N GLY A 308 18.21 22.56 21.52
CA GLY A 308 17.84 21.70 22.64
C GLY A 308 18.02 20.19 22.36
N TYR A 309 17.66 19.36 23.34
CA TYR A 309 17.75 17.89 23.22
C TYR A 309 19.10 17.41 22.67
N TYR A 310 20.20 17.79 23.33
CA TYR A 310 21.59 17.56 22.93
C TYR A 310 21.95 16.10 22.66
N ASN A 311 21.19 15.16 23.25
CA ASN A 311 21.37 13.73 22.91
C ASN A 311 21.16 13.43 21.39
N ARG A 312 20.41 14.28 20.67
CA ARG A 312 20.24 14.11 19.23
C ARG A 312 21.59 14.25 18.52
N VAL A 313 22.31 15.33 18.74
CA VAL A 313 23.59 15.57 18.08
C VAL A 313 24.68 14.61 18.54
N ARG A 314 24.69 14.22 19.85
CA ARG A 314 25.59 13.17 20.34
C ARG A 314 25.33 11.82 19.65
N ASN A 315 24.06 11.45 19.46
CA ASN A 315 23.70 10.23 18.73
C ASN A 315 24.07 10.32 17.25
N MET A 316 23.94 11.51 16.63
CA MET A 316 24.41 11.71 15.26
C MET A 316 25.92 11.49 15.15
N GLN A 317 26.74 11.99 16.07
CA GLN A 317 28.16 11.74 16.06
C GLN A 317 28.50 10.25 16.24
N LYS A 318 27.80 9.56 17.15
CA LYS A 318 27.97 8.10 17.32
C LYS A 318 27.64 7.35 16.04
N ALA A 319 26.52 7.70 15.38
CA ALA A 319 26.14 7.10 14.10
C ALA A 319 27.16 7.44 13.00
N ALA A 320 27.69 8.67 12.95
CA ALA A 320 28.74 9.02 12.01
C ALA A 320 30.00 8.16 12.20
N ARG A 321 30.40 7.92 13.45
CA ARG A 321 31.51 6.99 13.76
C ARG A 321 31.21 5.55 13.35
N GLN A 322 29.96 5.07 13.53
CA GLN A 322 29.53 3.77 13.01
C GLN A 322 29.66 3.71 11.49
N ILE A 323 29.23 4.75 10.77
CA ILE A 323 29.33 4.81 9.31
C ILE A 323 30.81 4.78 8.88
N MET A 324 31.70 5.47 9.59
CA MET A 324 33.15 5.42 9.28
C MET A 324 33.75 4.03 9.46
N VAL A 325 33.34 3.30 10.50
CA VAL A 325 33.91 1.97 10.84
C VAL A 325 33.25 0.88 10.00
N ASP A 326 31.91 0.80 10.00
CA ASP A 326 31.17 -0.34 9.44
C ASP A 326 30.93 -0.19 7.94
N TYR A 327 30.93 1.04 7.41
CA TYR A 327 30.59 1.35 6.00
C TYR A 327 31.69 2.18 5.31
N HIS A 328 32.90 2.26 5.86
CA HIS A 328 34.06 2.95 5.29
C HIS A 328 33.81 4.43 4.94
N GLY A 329 32.93 5.09 5.71
CA GLY A 329 32.55 6.49 5.49
C GLY A 329 31.48 6.72 4.42
N VAL A 330 30.99 5.67 3.77
CA VAL A 330 29.89 5.74 2.80
C VAL A 330 28.56 5.53 3.53
N PHE A 331 27.63 6.44 3.36
CA PHE A 331 26.32 6.32 4.00
C PHE A 331 25.57 5.07 3.44
N PRO A 332 25.13 4.12 4.29
CA PRO A 332 24.46 2.92 3.82
C PRO A 332 23.15 3.27 3.10
N SER A 333 22.81 2.50 2.06
CA SER A 333 21.59 2.72 1.28
C SER A 333 20.45 1.74 1.65
N ASP A 334 20.76 0.63 2.31
CA ASP A 334 19.73 -0.31 2.77
C ASP A 334 18.96 0.24 3.97
N TYR A 335 17.65 0.03 3.98
CA TYR A 335 16.78 0.56 5.02
C TYR A 335 17.08 0.00 6.41
N GLU A 336 17.38 -1.29 6.53
CA GLU A 336 17.65 -1.91 7.82
C GLU A 336 19.05 -1.51 8.33
N GLU A 337 20.02 -1.36 7.43
CA GLU A 337 21.33 -0.81 7.77
C GLU A 337 21.23 0.64 8.27
N ILE A 338 20.48 1.51 7.55
CA ILE A 338 20.22 2.89 8.00
C ILE A 338 19.55 2.90 9.37
N ARG A 339 18.56 2.03 9.56
CA ARG A 339 17.80 1.94 10.80
C ARG A 339 18.63 1.42 12.00
N SER A 340 19.66 0.65 11.74
CA SER A 340 20.57 0.13 12.78
C SER A 340 21.51 1.20 13.36
N LEU A 341 21.65 2.35 12.69
CA LEU A 341 22.51 3.43 13.15
C LEU A 341 21.96 4.10 14.43
N THR A 342 22.85 4.48 15.33
CA THR A 342 22.49 5.06 16.64
C THR A 342 21.60 6.30 16.49
N GLY A 343 20.44 6.26 17.11
CA GLY A 343 19.49 7.39 17.13
C GLY A 343 18.63 7.52 15.87
N ILE A 344 18.70 6.60 14.93
CA ILE A 344 17.84 6.55 13.74
C ILE A 344 16.66 5.61 13.97
N GLY A 345 15.46 6.18 14.02
CA GLY A 345 14.20 5.42 14.09
C GLY A 345 13.58 5.15 12.71
N SER A 346 12.44 4.46 12.71
CA SER A 346 11.72 4.10 11.45
C SER A 346 11.39 5.31 10.56
N TYR A 347 11.02 6.45 11.17
CA TYR A 347 10.75 7.69 10.43
C TYR A 347 12.01 8.18 9.70
N THR A 348 13.10 8.41 10.43
CA THR A 348 14.33 8.97 9.86
C THR A 348 14.94 8.02 8.83
N ALA A 349 14.91 6.69 9.09
CA ALA A 349 15.34 5.70 8.12
C ALA A 349 14.48 5.72 6.84
N GLY A 350 13.16 5.86 6.98
CA GLY A 350 12.24 5.99 5.86
C GLY A 350 12.47 7.27 5.05
N ALA A 351 12.69 8.39 5.72
CA ALA A 351 12.99 9.67 5.09
C ALA A 351 14.31 9.61 4.30
N ILE A 352 15.40 9.13 4.90
CA ILE A 352 16.69 8.99 4.21
C ILE A 352 16.56 8.03 3.02
N SER A 353 15.95 6.85 3.22
CA SER A 353 15.77 5.86 2.15
C SER A 353 14.96 6.41 0.99
N SER A 354 13.92 7.19 1.29
CA SER A 354 13.00 7.74 0.29
C SER A 354 13.57 8.99 -0.38
N PHE A 355 14.06 9.98 0.40
CA PHE A 355 14.43 11.28 -0.13
C PHE A 355 15.79 11.25 -0.83
N ALA A 356 16.76 10.52 -0.26
CA ALA A 356 18.11 10.46 -0.81
C ALA A 356 18.33 9.30 -1.76
N PHE A 357 17.71 8.15 -1.52
CA PHE A 357 17.97 6.94 -2.30
C PHE A 357 16.80 6.53 -3.21
N GLY A 358 15.69 7.28 -3.22
CA GLY A 358 14.54 6.97 -4.07
C GLY A 358 13.87 5.63 -3.79
N LYS A 359 14.03 5.08 -2.57
CA LYS A 359 13.44 3.78 -2.21
C LYS A 359 12.02 3.96 -1.66
N PRO A 360 11.05 3.08 -2.00
CA PRO A 360 9.66 3.19 -1.56
C PRO A 360 9.51 2.75 -0.08
N LYS A 361 10.12 3.50 0.83
CA LYS A 361 10.05 3.29 2.28
C LYS A 361 9.22 4.41 2.92
N PRO A 362 8.28 4.09 3.84
CA PRO A 362 7.42 5.09 4.46
C PRO A 362 8.16 5.96 5.47
N ALA A 363 7.90 7.26 5.44
CA ALA A 363 8.35 8.24 6.42
C ALA A 363 7.13 8.75 7.22
N VAL A 364 6.80 8.09 8.34
CA VAL A 364 5.58 8.37 9.12
C VAL A 364 5.91 9.15 10.38
N ASP A 365 5.62 10.45 10.34
CA ASP A 365 5.69 11.39 11.47
C ASP A 365 4.29 11.72 12.02
N GLY A 366 4.20 12.66 12.95
CA GLY A 366 2.94 13.14 13.50
C GLY A 366 2.03 13.85 12.47
N ASN A 367 2.60 14.49 11.44
CA ASN A 367 1.85 15.12 10.37
C ASN A 367 1.20 14.05 9.50
N VAL A 368 1.98 13.06 9.08
CA VAL A 368 1.50 11.93 8.28
C VAL A 368 0.42 11.15 9.02
N LEU A 369 0.62 10.83 10.31
CA LEU A 369 -0.40 10.14 11.12
C LEU A 369 -1.71 10.92 11.17
N ARG A 370 -1.66 12.25 11.32
CA ARG A 370 -2.87 13.10 11.31
C ARG A 370 -3.58 13.06 9.97
N VAL A 371 -2.84 13.22 8.88
CA VAL A 371 -3.39 13.16 7.52
C VAL A 371 -4.08 11.82 7.27
N LEU A 372 -3.37 10.72 7.52
CA LEU A 372 -3.90 9.37 7.29
C LEU A 372 -5.12 9.05 8.15
N THR A 373 -5.09 9.38 9.44
CA THR A 373 -6.24 9.13 10.32
C THR A 373 -7.47 9.93 9.91
N ARG A 374 -7.31 11.15 9.37
CA ARG A 374 -8.42 11.92 8.80
C ARG A 374 -8.93 11.33 7.49
N ILE A 375 -8.03 10.97 6.57
CA ILE A 375 -8.43 10.35 5.29
C ILE A 375 -9.21 9.05 5.53
N LEU A 376 -8.77 8.23 6.49
CA LEU A 376 -9.37 6.92 6.77
C LEU A 376 -10.51 6.96 7.81
N ALA A 377 -10.74 8.08 8.48
CA ALA A 377 -11.56 8.21 9.69
C ALA A 377 -11.16 7.17 10.77
N ASP A 378 -9.85 6.98 10.99
CA ASP A 378 -9.33 5.95 11.87
C ASP A 378 -9.25 6.43 13.32
N HIS A 379 -10.03 5.80 14.21
CA HIS A 379 -10.10 6.10 15.64
C HIS A 379 -8.93 5.51 16.47
N SER A 380 -7.94 4.91 15.84
CA SER A 380 -6.77 4.39 16.54
C SER A 380 -5.98 5.54 17.19
N ASP A 381 -5.56 5.33 18.43
CA ASP A 381 -4.73 6.30 19.16
C ASP A 381 -3.35 6.43 18.51
N ILE A 382 -3.05 7.62 17.97
CA ILE A 382 -1.78 7.87 17.25
C ILE A 382 -0.54 7.87 18.17
N MET A 383 -0.72 7.87 19.48
CA MET A 383 0.38 7.75 20.44
C MET A 383 0.86 6.31 20.60
N LYS A 384 0.09 5.32 20.11
CA LYS A 384 0.47 3.92 20.18
C LYS A 384 1.41 3.55 19.02
N GLN A 385 2.48 2.83 19.34
CA GLN A 385 3.40 2.31 18.34
C GLN A 385 2.69 1.35 17.34
N SER A 386 1.69 0.60 17.79
CA SER A 386 0.89 -0.28 16.92
C SER A 386 0.15 0.49 15.82
N THR A 387 -0.37 1.68 16.13
CA THR A 387 -1.02 2.56 15.13
C THR A 387 -0.01 3.04 14.09
N LYS A 388 1.17 3.49 14.54
CA LYS A 388 2.25 3.88 13.63
C LYS A 388 2.67 2.73 12.71
N THR A 389 2.90 1.55 13.27
CA THR A 389 3.28 0.36 12.50
C THR A 389 2.19 -0.05 11.49
N LYS A 390 0.90 0.07 11.86
CA LYS A 390 -0.23 -0.16 10.95
C LYS A 390 -0.17 0.79 9.76
N MET A 391 0.04 2.09 10.00
CA MET A 391 0.11 3.10 8.93
C MET A 391 1.37 2.94 8.06
N GLU A 392 2.52 2.61 8.65
CA GLU A 392 3.74 2.29 7.90
C GLU A 392 3.54 1.09 6.95
N LYS A 393 2.86 0.03 7.42
CA LYS A 393 2.52 -1.14 6.59
C LYS A 393 1.57 -0.78 5.45
N ALA A 394 0.55 0.03 5.74
CA ALA A 394 -0.41 0.47 4.72
C ALA A 394 0.26 1.34 3.64
N LEU A 395 1.09 2.31 4.03
CA LEU A 395 1.82 3.16 3.09
C LEU A 395 2.82 2.39 2.25
N ARG A 396 3.53 1.41 2.82
CA ARG A 396 4.52 0.59 2.09
C ARG A 396 3.95 -0.07 0.83
N LYS A 397 2.64 -0.38 0.83
CA LYS A 397 1.95 -1.00 -0.30
C LYS A 397 1.56 0.00 -1.40
N VAL A 398 1.51 1.30 -1.07
CA VAL A 398 0.96 2.32 -1.98
C VAL A 398 1.97 3.37 -2.41
N ILE A 399 3.13 3.47 -1.78
CA ILE A 399 4.18 4.42 -2.18
C ILE A 399 4.57 4.13 -3.64
N PRO A 400 4.43 5.11 -4.57
CA PRO A 400 4.80 4.90 -5.96
C PRO A 400 6.32 4.70 -6.09
N ALA A 401 6.71 3.69 -6.87
CA ALA A 401 8.12 3.33 -7.04
C ALA A 401 8.93 4.38 -7.83
N ASP A 402 8.27 5.14 -8.69
CA ASP A 402 8.86 6.19 -9.54
C ASP A 402 8.97 7.56 -8.85
N SER A 403 8.24 7.79 -7.76
CA SER A 403 8.19 9.08 -7.05
C SER A 403 8.06 8.95 -5.52
N PRO A 404 8.85 8.06 -4.86
CA PRO A 404 8.69 7.81 -3.43
C PRO A 404 9.05 9.01 -2.57
N SER A 405 10.02 9.82 -2.98
CA SER A 405 10.43 11.05 -2.31
C SER A 405 9.31 12.10 -2.33
N ASP A 406 8.74 12.38 -3.51
CA ASP A 406 7.67 13.36 -3.67
C ASP A 406 6.41 12.95 -2.88
N PHE A 407 6.09 11.66 -2.89
CA PHE A 407 4.94 11.13 -2.15
C PHE A 407 5.09 11.30 -0.63
N ASN A 408 6.20 10.86 -0.05
CA ASN A 408 6.44 10.99 1.39
C ASN A 408 6.56 12.45 1.83
N GLN A 409 7.31 13.26 1.11
CA GLN A 409 7.41 14.69 1.39
C GLN A 409 6.06 15.39 1.18
N GLY A 410 5.27 14.97 0.19
CA GLY A 410 3.92 15.47 -0.04
C GLY A 410 2.99 15.23 1.14
N LEU A 411 3.03 14.05 1.77
CA LEU A 411 2.27 13.76 2.99
C LEU A 411 2.67 14.65 4.17
N ILE A 412 3.98 14.84 4.38
CA ILE A 412 4.52 15.70 5.44
C ILE A 412 4.11 17.16 5.18
N GLU A 413 4.27 17.64 3.96
CA GLU A 413 3.93 19.01 3.55
C GLU A 413 2.43 19.28 3.67
N LEU A 414 1.59 18.36 3.18
CA LEU A 414 0.13 18.44 3.32
C LEU A 414 -0.28 18.58 4.80
N GLY A 415 0.34 17.80 5.67
CA GLY A 415 0.14 17.92 7.10
C GLY A 415 0.62 19.25 7.68
N ALA A 416 1.73 19.79 7.18
CA ALA A 416 2.33 21.01 7.70
C ALA A 416 1.55 22.27 7.33
N ILE A 417 1.01 22.39 6.09
CA ILE A 417 0.47 23.66 5.58
C ILE A 417 -1.02 23.64 5.23
N VAL A 418 -1.62 22.47 5.01
CA VAL A 418 -3.03 22.33 4.63
C VAL A 418 -3.83 21.61 5.74
N CYS A 419 -3.47 20.36 6.05
CA CYS A 419 -4.15 19.55 7.05
C CYS A 419 -3.59 19.80 8.46
N VAL A 420 -3.61 21.06 8.89
CA VAL A 420 -2.92 21.56 10.08
C VAL A 420 -3.42 20.94 11.40
N PRO A 421 -2.56 20.91 12.48
CA PRO A 421 -2.93 20.32 13.77
C PRO A 421 -3.83 21.22 14.62
N ASN A 422 -3.72 22.54 14.46
CA ASN A 422 -4.43 23.53 15.27
C ASN A 422 -5.24 24.45 14.34
N GLY A 423 -6.45 24.80 14.77
CA GLY A 423 -7.40 25.57 13.95
C GLY A 423 -8.10 24.72 12.88
N GLU A 424 -8.77 25.39 11.95
CA GLU A 424 -9.48 24.75 10.86
C GLU A 424 -8.52 24.33 9.75
N PRO A 425 -8.51 23.04 9.34
CA PRO A 425 -7.75 22.61 8.17
C PRO A 425 -8.29 23.22 6.89
N LYS A 426 -7.39 23.55 5.97
CA LYS A 426 -7.74 24.15 4.69
C LYS A 426 -8.23 23.10 3.68
N CYS A 427 -9.36 22.47 3.96
CA CYS A 427 -9.87 21.35 3.16
C CYS A 427 -10.21 21.72 1.72
N GLN A 428 -10.44 23.00 1.40
CA GLN A 428 -10.69 23.48 0.04
C GLN A 428 -9.41 23.50 -0.81
N GLU A 429 -8.23 23.65 -0.17
CA GLU A 429 -6.91 23.61 -0.83
C GLU A 429 -6.32 22.18 -0.87
N CYS A 430 -7.01 21.19 -0.28
CA CYS A 430 -6.49 19.83 -0.13
C CYS A 430 -6.66 19.01 -1.42
N PRO A 431 -5.58 18.51 -2.05
CA PRO A 431 -5.64 17.75 -3.30
C PRO A 431 -6.40 16.42 -3.17
N VAL A 432 -6.50 15.91 -1.95
CA VAL A 432 -7.14 14.62 -1.63
C VAL A 432 -8.42 14.77 -0.80
N ALA A 433 -9.03 15.96 -0.84
CA ALA A 433 -10.24 16.26 -0.07
C ALA A 433 -11.43 15.32 -0.41
N HIS A 434 -11.53 14.90 -1.67
CA HIS A 434 -12.56 13.98 -2.17
C HIS A 434 -12.41 12.54 -1.65
N LEU A 435 -11.23 12.16 -1.15
CA LEU A 435 -10.95 10.86 -0.56
C LEU A 435 -11.06 10.86 0.98
N CYS A 436 -11.25 12.03 1.60
CA CYS A 436 -11.15 12.18 3.04
C CYS A 436 -12.49 11.83 3.73
N ARG A 437 -12.55 10.65 4.35
CA ARG A 437 -13.74 10.17 5.07
C ARG A 437 -14.12 11.06 6.25
N ALA A 438 -13.14 11.54 7.03
CA ALA A 438 -13.45 12.44 8.15
C ALA A 438 -14.09 13.76 7.68
N ARG A 439 -13.76 14.25 6.48
CA ARG A 439 -14.41 15.41 5.85
C ARG A 439 -15.82 15.06 5.37
N GLU A 440 -15.96 13.96 4.67
CA GLU A 440 -17.26 13.45 4.18
C GLU A 440 -18.25 13.26 5.32
N GLU A 441 -17.79 12.70 6.45
CA GLU A 441 -18.59 12.47 7.66
C GLU A 441 -18.77 13.73 8.53
N GLY A 442 -18.16 14.88 8.20
CA GLY A 442 -18.19 16.10 9.00
C GLY A 442 -17.45 16.01 10.35
N ARG A 443 -16.52 15.08 10.51
CA ARG A 443 -15.90 14.68 11.78
C ARG A 443 -14.40 14.97 11.86
N ILE A 444 -13.90 15.92 11.08
CA ILE A 444 -12.46 16.24 11.01
C ILE A 444 -11.84 16.54 12.38
N SER A 445 -12.62 17.24 13.25
CA SER A 445 -12.15 17.64 14.58
C SER A 445 -11.92 16.48 15.55
N GLU A 446 -12.51 15.31 15.28
CA GLU A 446 -12.32 14.10 16.08
C GLU A 446 -10.97 13.44 15.83
N PHE A 447 -10.28 13.78 14.73
CA PHE A 447 -9.03 13.18 14.32
C PHE A 447 -7.86 14.17 14.30
N PRO A 448 -6.66 13.74 14.72
CA PRO A 448 -6.30 12.41 15.21
C PRO A 448 -6.75 12.16 16.65
N VAL A 449 -7.09 10.92 16.97
CA VAL A 449 -7.36 10.54 18.37
C VAL A 449 -6.04 10.47 19.15
N LYS A 450 -5.99 11.20 20.27
CA LYS A 450 -4.89 11.16 21.23
C LYS A 450 -5.47 10.91 22.62
N LYS A 451 -5.19 9.74 23.19
CA LYS A 451 -5.56 9.48 24.58
C LYS A 451 -4.70 10.33 25.51
N LYS A 452 -5.32 10.93 26.51
CA LYS A 452 -4.58 11.68 27.54
C LYS A 452 -3.55 10.76 28.17
N ALA A 453 -2.31 11.23 28.25
CA ALA A 453 -1.28 10.55 29.02
C ALA A 453 -1.73 10.43 30.50
N LYS A 454 -1.30 9.35 31.16
CA LYS A 454 -1.48 9.28 32.62
C LYS A 454 -0.90 10.54 33.25
N ALA A 455 -1.57 11.05 34.28
CA ALA A 455 -1.07 12.18 35.03
C ALA A 455 0.39 11.93 35.41
N ARG A 456 1.26 12.96 35.24
CA ARG A 456 2.65 12.84 35.61
C ARG A 456 2.69 12.64 37.12
N ARG A 457 3.53 11.72 37.57
CA ARG A 457 3.85 11.58 39.00
C ARG A 457 4.50 12.89 39.44
N ILE A 458 3.94 13.51 40.45
CA ILE A 458 4.55 14.67 41.10
C ILE A 458 5.56 14.09 42.13
N GLU A 459 6.81 14.41 41.96
CA GLU A 459 7.86 14.07 42.94
C GLU A 459 8.32 15.38 43.58
N ASP A 460 8.18 15.46 44.86
CA ASP A 460 8.77 16.57 45.65
C ASP A 460 10.27 16.30 45.79
N LYS A 461 11.08 17.26 45.35
CA LYS A 461 12.54 17.18 45.45
C LYS A 461 13.06 18.35 46.24
N THR A 462 13.86 18.07 47.24
CA THR A 462 14.61 19.07 47.95
C THR A 462 15.96 19.27 47.28
N ILE A 463 16.25 20.50 46.87
CA ILE A 463 17.54 20.88 46.29
C ILE A 463 18.28 21.65 47.34
N LEU A 464 19.43 21.11 47.80
CA LEU A 464 20.36 21.80 48.67
C LEU A 464 21.42 22.48 47.80
N VAL A 465 21.52 23.78 47.89
CA VAL A 465 22.53 24.59 47.20
C VAL A 465 23.53 25.08 48.25
N PHE A 466 24.74 24.56 48.16
CA PHE A 466 25.88 25.06 48.96
C PHE A 466 26.66 26.04 48.10
N ARG A 467 26.91 27.22 48.63
CA ARG A 467 27.70 28.26 47.95
C ARG A 467 28.80 28.70 48.88
N ASP A 468 30.02 28.69 48.44
CA ASP A 468 31.14 29.40 49.03
C ASP A 468 31.61 30.53 48.10
N ASP A 469 32.65 31.24 48.43
CA ASP A 469 33.10 32.39 47.66
C ASP A 469 33.79 32.05 46.34
N GLU A 470 34.11 30.77 46.10
CA GLU A 470 34.83 30.32 44.91
C GLU A 470 34.04 29.29 44.04
N ALA A 471 33.07 28.58 44.62
CA ALA A 471 32.33 27.53 43.89
C ALA A 471 30.85 27.43 44.31
N VAL A 472 30.00 26.95 43.37
CA VAL A 472 28.61 26.54 43.64
C VAL A 472 28.49 25.05 43.41
N SER A 473 28.11 24.31 44.47
CA SER A 473 27.78 22.88 44.36
C SER A 473 26.32 22.65 44.71
N TYR A 474 25.66 21.75 43.99
CA TYR A 474 24.29 21.35 44.29
C TYR A 474 24.13 19.84 44.26
N THR A 475 23.22 19.33 45.08
CA THR A 475 22.90 17.91 45.16
C THR A 475 21.40 17.70 45.07
N HIS A 476 20.95 16.74 44.21
CA HIS A 476 19.57 16.31 44.15
C HIS A 476 19.39 15.09 45.05
N LEU A 477 18.55 15.20 46.08
CA LEU A 477 18.15 14.06 46.91
C LEU A 477 16.76 13.60 46.49
N ARG A 478 16.57 12.30 46.26
CA ARG A 478 15.25 11.69 46.08
C ARG A 478 14.65 11.40 47.46
N ALA A 479 13.33 11.51 47.59
CA ALA A 479 12.60 11.30 48.82
C ALA A 479 12.86 9.95 49.54
N HIS A 480 13.39 8.96 48.85
CA HIS A 480 13.76 7.65 49.40
C HIS A 480 15.19 7.57 49.95
N GLU A 481 16.05 8.56 49.68
CA GLU A 481 17.44 8.57 50.18
C GLU A 481 17.56 9.24 51.55
N THR A 482 16.50 9.90 52.04
CA THR A 482 16.46 10.57 53.33
C THR A 482 15.94 9.68 54.48
N SER A 483 15.66 8.40 54.24
CA SER A 483 15.13 7.50 55.26
C SER A 483 16.12 6.41 55.73
N GLN A 484 17.41 6.58 55.43
CA GLN A 484 18.48 5.71 55.95
C GLN A 484 19.59 6.61 56.56
N ASP A 485 19.29 7.11 57.78
CA ASP A 485 20.26 7.45 58.81
C ASP A 485 19.56 7.39 60.18
#